data_1c8300ecc87ee3041bdf199e07498ae0
#
_entry.id   1c8300ecc87ee3041bdf199e07498ae0
#
_cell.length_a   1.000
_cell.length_b   1.000
_cell.length_c   1.000
_cell.angle_alpha   90.00
_cell.angle_beta   90.00
_cell.angle_gamma   90.00
#
_symmetry.space_group_name_H-M   'P 1'
#
loop_
_entity.id
_entity.type
_entity.pdbx_description
1 polymer ?
#
loop_
_entity_poly.entity_id
_entity_poly.type
_entity_poly.pdbx_seq_one_letter_code
_entity_poly.pdbx_strand_id
1 'polypeptide(L)'
;MAVRKPRLGPDDWTAAALTAIGEQGLAGVAVEPLAARLGTTKGSFYWHFANRDALLEAALSSWDETYTDAILRTVDAEPDPAARLRALFVAVTASARAPVEVHLHAAADHPAVAPAMRRAVARRTAYIAAQLTALGFNQAEADRRALFAYATYLGHIQLVVRIPEAVPQGPALEAYLGTVLAALLEQPAAGQTGTGSGSTSGTAAGSTPDRPSSEASSSNR
;
A
#
# COMPACT_ATOMS: atom_id res chain seq x y z
N MET A 1 -15.39 -47.26 10.35
CA MET A 1 -16.23 -46.05 10.14
C MET A 1 -15.49 -45.18 9.12
N ALA A 2 -16.06 -44.98 7.93
CA ALA A 2 -15.48 -44.08 6.93
C ALA A 2 -15.69 -42.64 7.42
N VAL A 3 -14.61 -41.91 7.70
CA VAL A 3 -14.65 -40.46 8.00
C VAL A 3 -15.15 -39.76 6.74
N ARG A 4 -16.38 -39.25 6.81
CA ARG A 4 -16.96 -38.47 5.71
C ARG A 4 -16.13 -37.21 5.52
N LYS A 5 -15.39 -37.13 4.40
CA LYS A 5 -14.60 -35.97 4.03
C LYS A 5 -15.50 -34.71 4.09
N PRO A 6 -15.09 -33.61 4.77
CA PRO A 6 -15.91 -32.40 4.82
C PRO A 6 -16.18 -31.93 3.39
N ARG A 7 -17.42 -31.50 3.16
CA ARG A 7 -17.83 -30.99 1.82
C ARG A 7 -17.14 -29.65 1.57
N LEU A 8 -16.34 -29.58 0.53
CA LEU A 8 -15.68 -28.36 0.12
C LEU A 8 -16.71 -27.26 -0.17
N GLY A 9 -16.46 -26.08 0.39
CA GLY A 9 -17.26 -24.87 0.18
C GLY A 9 -16.56 -23.82 -0.70
N PRO A 10 -17.22 -22.69 -1.00
CA PRO A 10 -16.60 -21.58 -1.73
C PRO A 10 -15.31 -21.07 -1.08
N ASP A 11 -15.26 -21.05 0.26
CA ASP A 11 -14.11 -20.55 1.02
C ASP A 11 -12.86 -21.40 0.83
N ASP A 12 -13.02 -22.72 0.64
CA ASP A 12 -11.89 -23.61 0.35
C ASP A 12 -11.27 -23.28 -1.01
N TRP A 13 -12.11 -22.95 -2.00
CA TRP A 13 -11.66 -22.55 -3.33
C TRP A 13 -10.99 -21.18 -3.31
N THR A 14 -11.54 -20.20 -2.57
CA THR A 14 -10.93 -18.87 -2.42
C THR A 14 -9.59 -18.95 -1.71
N ALA A 15 -9.48 -19.75 -0.65
CA ALA A 15 -8.22 -19.97 0.06
C ALA A 15 -7.17 -20.65 -0.84
N ALA A 16 -7.58 -21.67 -1.61
CA ALA A 16 -6.69 -22.33 -2.58
C ALA A 16 -6.24 -21.36 -3.69
N ALA A 17 -7.13 -20.50 -4.17
CA ALA A 17 -6.81 -19.47 -5.16
C ALA A 17 -5.80 -18.45 -4.61
N LEU A 18 -5.98 -17.96 -3.38
CA LEU A 18 -5.02 -17.04 -2.73
C LEU A 18 -3.66 -17.70 -2.54
N THR A 19 -3.63 -18.97 -2.14
CA THR A 19 -2.38 -19.74 -2.05
C THR A 19 -1.68 -19.81 -3.42
N ALA A 20 -2.44 -20.12 -4.47
CA ALA A 20 -1.89 -20.19 -5.83
C ALA A 20 -1.39 -18.83 -6.33
N ILE A 21 -2.08 -17.74 -5.99
CA ILE A 21 -1.60 -16.37 -6.27
C ILE A 21 -0.26 -16.11 -5.58
N GLY A 22 -0.11 -16.49 -4.31
CA GLY A 22 1.14 -16.33 -3.57
C GLY A 22 2.30 -17.14 -4.16
N GLU A 23 2.05 -18.30 -4.75
CA GLU A 23 3.06 -19.17 -5.33
C GLU A 23 3.42 -18.81 -6.77
N GLN A 24 2.43 -18.45 -7.60
CA GLN A 24 2.56 -18.38 -9.06
C GLN A 24 1.93 -17.12 -9.68
N GLY A 25 1.43 -16.20 -8.86
CA GLY A 25 0.67 -15.05 -9.33
C GLY A 25 -0.69 -15.46 -9.91
N LEU A 26 -1.31 -14.56 -10.70
CA LEU A 26 -2.64 -14.80 -11.28
C LEU A 26 -2.70 -16.03 -12.21
N ALA A 27 -1.59 -16.42 -12.80
CA ALA A 27 -1.51 -17.61 -13.66
C ALA A 27 -1.81 -18.90 -12.88
N GLY A 28 -1.50 -18.93 -11.58
CA GLY A 28 -1.79 -20.06 -10.71
C GLY A 28 -3.28 -20.28 -10.44
N VAL A 29 -4.14 -19.29 -10.69
CA VAL A 29 -5.59 -19.44 -10.52
C VAL A 29 -6.17 -20.13 -11.73
N ALA A 30 -6.02 -21.45 -11.81
CA ALA A 30 -6.57 -22.29 -12.85
C ALA A 30 -7.42 -23.42 -12.25
N VAL A 31 -8.60 -23.67 -12.83
CA VAL A 31 -9.64 -24.54 -12.26
C VAL A 31 -9.13 -25.97 -12.02
N GLU A 32 -8.44 -26.55 -13.00
CA GLU A 32 -7.97 -27.93 -12.91
C GLU A 32 -6.85 -28.13 -11.86
N PRO A 33 -5.79 -27.30 -11.83
CA PRO A 33 -4.80 -27.35 -10.74
C PRO A 33 -5.38 -27.13 -9.36
N LEU A 34 -6.33 -26.19 -9.21
CA LEU A 34 -7.00 -25.95 -7.92
C LEU A 34 -7.87 -27.14 -7.50
N ALA A 35 -8.62 -27.75 -8.44
CA ALA A 35 -9.41 -28.95 -8.15
C ALA A 35 -8.50 -30.11 -7.70
N ALA A 36 -7.36 -30.32 -8.38
CA ALA A 36 -6.37 -31.32 -8.00
C ALA A 36 -5.79 -31.04 -6.60
N ARG A 37 -5.44 -29.80 -6.28
CA ARG A 37 -4.96 -29.37 -4.95
C ARG A 37 -5.98 -29.66 -3.85
N LEU A 38 -7.26 -29.41 -4.12
CA LEU A 38 -8.35 -29.64 -3.18
C LEU A 38 -8.81 -31.11 -3.13
N GLY A 39 -8.24 -31.99 -3.96
CA GLY A 39 -8.61 -33.40 -4.03
C GLY A 39 -10.07 -33.61 -4.49
N THR A 40 -10.52 -32.77 -5.43
CA THR A 40 -11.88 -32.77 -5.99
C THR A 40 -11.86 -32.72 -7.52
N THR A 41 -13.02 -32.56 -8.17
CA THR A 41 -13.16 -32.54 -9.62
C THR A 41 -13.44 -31.12 -10.13
N LYS A 42 -13.13 -30.88 -11.43
CA LYS A 42 -13.52 -29.66 -12.14
C LYS A 42 -15.04 -29.41 -12.06
N GLY A 43 -15.86 -30.46 -12.04
CA GLY A 43 -17.31 -30.35 -11.87
C GLY A 43 -17.71 -29.74 -10.54
N SER A 44 -16.97 -30.03 -9.46
CA SER A 44 -17.22 -29.44 -8.14
C SER A 44 -17.01 -27.92 -8.13
N PHE A 45 -16.08 -27.41 -8.91
CA PHE A 45 -15.87 -25.97 -9.07
C PHE A 45 -17.14 -25.24 -9.55
N TYR A 46 -17.77 -25.76 -10.60
CA TYR A 46 -18.93 -25.12 -11.24
C TYR A 46 -20.20 -25.14 -10.39
N TRP A 47 -20.22 -25.88 -9.27
CA TRP A 47 -21.26 -25.76 -8.26
C TRP A 47 -21.13 -24.48 -7.41
N HIS A 48 -19.94 -23.89 -7.35
CA HIS A 48 -19.64 -22.74 -6.49
C HIS A 48 -19.39 -21.45 -7.31
N PHE A 49 -18.75 -21.58 -8.48
CA PHE A 49 -18.34 -20.43 -9.30
C PHE A 49 -18.72 -20.64 -10.76
N ALA A 50 -19.29 -19.58 -11.36
CA ALA A 50 -19.68 -19.62 -12.77
C ALA A 50 -18.46 -19.78 -13.71
N ASN A 51 -17.35 -19.17 -13.35
CA ASN A 51 -16.10 -19.17 -14.12
C ASN A 51 -14.90 -18.79 -13.21
N ARG A 52 -13.68 -18.80 -13.82
CA ARG A 52 -12.43 -18.43 -13.16
C ARG A 52 -12.46 -17.00 -12.57
N ASP A 53 -13.07 -16.07 -13.29
CA ASP A 53 -13.08 -14.66 -12.88
C ASP A 53 -13.97 -14.44 -11.66
N ALA A 54 -15.08 -15.18 -11.53
CA ALA A 54 -15.90 -15.19 -10.34
C ALA A 54 -15.14 -15.74 -9.10
N LEU A 55 -14.31 -16.77 -9.27
CA LEU A 55 -13.42 -17.23 -8.21
C LEU A 55 -12.36 -16.17 -7.86
N LEU A 56 -11.76 -15.53 -8.87
CA LEU A 56 -10.75 -14.49 -8.64
C LEU A 56 -11.36 -13.31 -7.88
N GLU A 57 -12.55 -12.86 -8.25
CA GLU A 57 -13.25 -11.79 -7.55
C GLU A 57 -13.55 -12.17 -6.09
N ALA A 58 -14.04 -13.37 -5.83
CA ALA A 58 -14.27 -13.87 -4.48
C ALA A 58 -12.97 -13.99 -3.68
N ALA A 59 -11.88 -14.46 -4.29
CA ALA A 59 -10.58 -14.53 -3.66
C ALA A 59 -10.03 -13.14 -3.29
N LEU A 60 -10.19 -12.14 -4.17
CA LEU A 60 -9.78 -10.77 -3.90
C LEU A 60 -10.62 -10.12 -2.79
N SER A 61 -11.93 -10.43 -2.72
CA SER A 61 -12.78 -9.98 -1.62
C SER A 61 -12.33 -10.57 -0.29
N SER A 62 -12.10 -11.89 -0.26
CA SER A 62 -11.60 -12.60 0.93
C SER A 62 -10.21 -12.11 1.36
N TRP A 63 -9.34 -11.77 0.38
CA TRP A 63 -8.04 -11.17 0.64
C TRP A 63 -8.18 -9.80 1.32
N ASP A 64 -9.01 -8.90 0.80
CA ASP A 64 -9.21 -7.57 1.37
C ASP A 64 -9.81 -7.65 2.79
N GLU A 65 -10.79 -8.52 3.00
CA GLU A 65 -11.41 -8.76 4.30
C GLU A 65 -10.43 -9.31 5.33
N THR A 66 -9.60 -10.28 4.93
CA THR A 66 -8.63 -10.93 5.82
C THR A 66 -7.42 -10.06 6.08
N TYR A 67 -6.89 -9.38 5.05
CA TYR A 67 -5.59 -8.68 5.09
C TYR A 67 -5.71 -7.17 5.24
N THR A 68 -6.91 -6.63 5.17
CA THR A 68 -7.19 -5.24 5.50
C THR A 68 -8.11 -5.17 6.72
N ASP A 69 -9.35 -5.63 6.61
CA ASP A 69 -10.36 -5.45 7.66
C ASP A 69 -10.01 -6.13 8.97
N ALA A 70 -9.53 -7.36 8.94
CA ALA A 70 -9.18 -8.07 10.16
C ALA A 70 -8.00 -7.42 10.89
N ILE A 71 -7.00 -6.92 10.15
CA ILE A 71 -5.87 -6.20 10.74
C ILE A 71 -6.34 -4.89 11.36
N LEU A 72 -7.10 -4.07 10.61
CA LEU A 72 -7.58 -2.79 11.10
C LEU A 72 -8.44 -2.96 12.36
N ARG A 73 -9.36 -3.94 12.37
CA ARG A 73 -10.13 -4.26 13.60
C ARG A 73 -9.24 -4.64 14.78
N THR A 74 -8.16 -5.38 14.54
CA THR A 74 -7.25 -5.80 15.62
C THR A 74 -6.50 -4.61 16.21
N VAL A 75 -5.99 -3.72 15.36
CA VAL A 75 -5.22 -2.55 15.83
C VAL A 75 -6.12 -1.46 16.43
N ASP A 76 -7.41 -1.42 16.07
CA ASP A 76 -8.38 -0.49 16.66
C ASP A 76 -8.66 -0.75 18.14
N ALA A 77 -8.28 -1.91 18.66
CA ALA A 77 -8.33 -2.19 20.09
C ALA A 77 -7.35 -1.31 20.91
N GLU A 78 -6.30 -0.76 20.27
CA GLU A 78 -5.38 0.18 20.90
C GLU A 78 -6.03 1.56 21.03
N PRO A 79 -6.04 2.18 22.22
CA PRO A 79 -6.69 3.47 22.42
C PRO A 79 -5.90 4.65 21.85
N ASP A 80 -4.56 4.55 21.82
CA ASP A 80 -3.65 5.59 21.37
C ASP A 80 -3.36 5.48 19.86
N PRO A 81 -3.53 6.56 19.07
CA PRO A 81 -3.28 6.53 17.63
C PRO A 81 -1.83 6.17 17.24
N ALA A 82 -0.84 6.57 18.04
CA ALA A 82 0.56 6.21 17.79
C ALA A 82 0.79 4.71 18.05
N ALA A 83 0.18 4.15 19.11
CA ALA A 83 0.20 2.72 19.39
C ALA A 83 -0.50 1.92 18.28
N ARG A 84 -1.63 2.42 17.73
CA ARG A 84 -2.30 1.80 16.56
C ARG A 84 -1.38 1.72 15.35
N LEU A 85 -0.70 2.81 15.01
CA LEU A 85 0.27 2.82 13.91
C LEU A 85 1.41 1.83 14.16
N ARG A 86 1.95 1.78 15.37
CA ARG A 86 2.98 0.80 15.74
C ARG A 86 2.48 -0.64 15.57
N ALA A 87 1.30 -0.95 16.13
CA ALA A 87 0.68 -2.26 16.04
C ALA A 87 0.40 -2.65 14.57
N LEU A 88 -0.06 -1.69 13.76
CA LEU A 88 -0.27 -1.89 12.32
C LEU A 88 1.03 -2.28 11.61
N PHE A 89 2.12 -1.51 11.82
CA PHE A 89 3.41 -1.82 11.20
C PHE A 89 3.93 -3.20 11.61
N VAL A 90 3.85 -3.54 12.89
CA VAL A 90 4.24 -4.87 13.38
C VAL A 90 3.38 -5.95 12.72
N ALA A 91 2.06 -5.78 12.67
CA ALA A 91 1.16 -6.79 12.10
C ALA A 91 1.40 -7.03 10.61
N VAL A 92 1.64 -5.96 9.81
CA VAL A 92 1.82 -6.10 8.37
C VAL A 92 3.22 -6.58 7.98
N THR A 93 4.25 -6.26 8.76
CA THR A 93 5.63 -6.68 8.48
C THR A 93 5.94 -8.10 8.95
N ALA A 94 5.26 -8.60 10.00
CA ALA A 94 5.40 -9.97 10.49
C ALA A 94 4.69 -11.02 9.58
N SER A 95 4.12 -10.61 8.46
CA SER A 95 3.10 -11.39 7.78
C SER A 95 3.67 -12.34 6.73
N ALA A 96 3.33 -13.64 6.84
CA ALA A 96 3.48 -14.65 5.78
C ALA A 96 2.70 -14.34 4.47
N ARG A 97 2.08 -13.18 4.37
CA ARG A 97 1.17 -12.70 3.33
C ARG A 97 1.89 -11.97 2.19
N ALA A 98 3.13 -11.58 2.42
CA ALA A 98 3.92 -10.83 1.47
C ALA A 98 3.91 -11.40 0.03
N PRO A 99 3.97 -12.73 -0.23
CA PRO A 99 3.91 -13.25 -1.58
C PRO A 99 2.62 -12.92 -2.32
N VAL A 100 1.44 -13.01 -1.68
CA VAL A 100 0.16 -12.66 -2.29
C VAL A 100 0.10 -11.17 -2.65
N GLU A 101 0.48 -10.31 -1.71
CA GLU A 101 0.52 -8.85 -1.90
C GLU A 101 1.45 -8.46 -3.05
N VAL A 102 2.66 -9.02 -3.09
CA VAL A 102 3.63 -8.75 -4.16
C VAL A 102 3.07 -9.12 -5.53
N HIS A 103 2.41 -10.28 -5.66
CA HIS A 103 1.81 -10.70 -6.92
C HIS A 103 0.58 -9.89 -7.32
N LEU A 104 -0.25 -9.48 -6.36
CA LEU A 104 -1.40 -8.62 -6.63
C LEU A 104 -0.96 -7.22 -7.06
N HIS A 105 0.09 -6.65 -6.44
CA HIS A 105 0.66 -5.38 -6.88
C HIS A 105 1.29 -5.47 -8.27
N ALA A 106 1.96 -6.57 -8.60
CA ALA A 106 2.51 -6.79 -9.93
C ALA A 106 1.42 -6.91 -11.01
N ALA A 107 0.19 -7.27 -10.62
CA ALA A 107 -0.97 -7.40 -11.50
C ALA A 107 -2.00 -6.27 -11.32
N ALA A 108 -1.59 -5.12 -10.76
CA ALA A 108 -2.50 -4.04 -10.40
C ALA A 108 -3.19 -3.36 -11.62
N ASP A 109 -2.68 -3.57 -12.82
CA ASP A 109 -3.29 -3.15 -14.10
C ASP A 109 -4.28 -4.18 -14.67
N HIS A 110 -4.30 -5.42 -14.17
CA HIS A 110 -5.24 -6.44 -14.63
C HIS A 110 -6.69 -6.05 -14.30
N PRO A 111 -7.63 -6.11 -15.29
CA PRO A 111 -9.01 -5.60 -15.13
C PRO A 111 -9.75 -6.16 -13.91
N ALA A 112 -9.56 -7.43 -13.60
CA ALA A 112 -10.20 -8.07 -12.43
C ALA A 112 -9.54 -7.68 -11.10
N VAL A 113 -8.25 -7.30 -11.09
CA VAL A 113 -7.48 -6.98 -9.87
C VAL A 113 -7.53 -5.49 -9.55
N ALA A 114 -7.43 -4.64 -10.56
CA ALA A 114 -7.32 -3.19 -10.42
C ALA A 114 -8.38 -2.55 -9.50
N PRO A 115 -9.69 -2.90 -9.56
CA PRO A 115 -10.68 -2.32 -8.67
C PRO A 115 -10.45 -2.68 -7.19
N ALA A 116 -10.10 -3.94 -6.90
CA ALA A 116 -9.84 -4.41 -5.54
C ALA A 116 -8.59 -3.73 -4.97
N MET A 117 -7.50 -3.66 -5.74
CA MET A 117 -6.27 -3.00 -5.34
C MET A 117 -6.47 -1.52 -5.06
N ARG A 118 -7.18 -0.79 -5.93
CA ARG A 118 -7.48 0.64 -5.68
C ARG A 118 -8.26 0.85 -4.38
N ARG A 119 -9.27 0.00 -4.11
CA ARG A 119 -10.05 0.09 -2.86
C ARG A 119 -9.17 -0.19 -1.65
N ALA A 120 -8.38 -1.26 -1.67
CA ALA A 120 -7.50 -1.63 -0.56
C ALA A 120 -6.46 -0.54 -0.27
N VAL A 121 -5.80 0.01 -1.30
CA VAL A 121 -4.83 1.11 -1.16
C VAL A 121 -5.49 2.34 -0.55
N ALA A 122 -6.64 2.77 -1.10
CA ALA A 122 -7.37 3.93 -0.60
C ALA A 122 -7.78 3.77 0.87
N ARG A 123 -8.29 2.60 1.26
CA ARG A 123 -8.70 2.33 2.66
C ARG A 123 -7.52 2.32 3.61
N ARG A 124 -6.42 1.67 3.24
CA ARG A 124 -5.21 1.55 4.06
C ARG A 124 -4.55 2.92 4.27
N THR A 125 -4.41 3.71 3.21
CA THR A 125 -3.85 5.07 3.32
C THR A 125 -4.77 6.00 4.09
N ALA A 126 -6.09 5.94 3.87
CA ALA A 126 -7.05 6.73 4.65
C ALA A 126 -7.02 6.40 6.15
N TYR A 127 -6.88 5.12 6.50
CA TYR A 127 -6.75 4.71 7.90
C TYR A 127 -5.50 5.32 8.55
N ILE A 128 -4.34 5.23 7.89
CA ILE A 128 -3.09 5.81 8.39
C ILE A 128 -3.22 7.33 8.53
N ALA A 129 -3.79 8.01 7.52
CA ALA A 129 -4.01 9.45 7.54
C ALA A 129 -4.92 9.87 8.71
N ALA A 130 -5.98 9.10 9.00
CA ALA A 130 -6.86 9.37 10.14
C ALA A 130 -6.13 9.28 11.49
N GLN A 131 -5.22 8.30 11.67
CA GLN A 131 -4.42 8.23 12.88
C GLN A 131 -3.45 9.41 13.00
N LEU A 132 -2.81 9.82 11.90
CA LEU A 132 -1.92 10.98 11.87
C LEU A 132 -2.67 12.29 12.15
N THR A 133 -3.88 12.44 11.62
CA THR A 133 -4.73 13.61 11.93
C THR A 133 -5.11 13.64 13.42
N ALA A 134 -5.41 12.48 14.02
CA ALA A 134 -5.67 12.37 15.46
C ALA A 134 -4.43 12.74 16.31
N LEU A 135 -3.22 12.60 15.75
CA LEU A 135 -1.95 13.02 16.38
C LEU A 135 -1.62 14.50 16.13
N GLY A 136 -2.50 15.27 15.47
CA GLY A 136 -2.37 16.71 15.28
C GLY A 136 -1.73 17.14 13.95
N PHE A 137 -1.45 16.22 13.02
CA PHE A 137 -1.04 16.59 11.67
C PHE A 137 -2.23 17.17 10.89
N ASN A 138 -2.00 18.21 10.07
CA ASN A 138 -3.02 18.65 9.14
C ASN A 138 -3.27 17.61 8.05
N GLN A 139 -4.44 17.65 7.42
CA GLN A 139 -4.86 16.63 6.44
C GLN A 139 -3.85 16.43 5.31
N ALA A 140 -3.34 17.51 4.73
CA ALA A 140 -2.39 17.42 3.62
C ALA A 140 -1.06 16.75 4.02
N GLU A 141 -0.59 17.00 5.22
CA GLU A 141 0.60 16.32 5.76
C GLU A 141 0.30 14.86 6.11
N ALA A 142 -0.85 14.59 6.73
CA ALA A 142 -1.30 13.25 7.05
C ALA A 142 -1.41 12.37 5.79
N ASP A 143 -1.96 12.89 4.69
CA ASP A 143 -2.08 12.18 3.42
C ASP A 143 -0.69 11.86 2.81
N ARG A 144 0.24 12.83 2.83
CA ARG A 144 1.61 12.59 2.33
C ARG A 144 2.33 11.52 3.15
N ARG A 145 2.21 11.58 4.47
CA ARG A 145 2.82 10.61 5.38
C ARG A 145 2.16 9.23 5.28
N ALA A 146 0.87 9.16 5.09
CA ALA A 146 0.17 7.91 4.83
C ALA A 146 0.65 7.23 3.55
N LEU A 147 0.87 8.01 2.47
CA LEU A 147 1.45 7.49 1.25
C LEU A 147 2.90 7.03 1.46
N PHE A 148 3.72 7.80 2.20
CA PHE A 148 5.08 7.42 2.55
C PHE A 148 5.10 6.09 3.34
N ALA A 149 4.25 5.95 4.35
CA ALA A 149 4.11 4.73 5.14
C ALA A 149 3.73 3.52 4.29
N TYR A 150 2.76 3.71 3.38
CA TYR A 150 2.31 2.64 2.48
C TYR A 150 3.39 2.25 1.46
N ALA A 151 4.11 3.22 0.89
CA ALA A 151 5.23 2.97 -0.02
C ALA A 151 6.39 2.23 0.69
N THR A 152 6.68 2.59 1.94
CA THR A 152 7.67 1.90 2.78
C THR A 152 7.25 0.44 3.02
N TYR A 153 5.98 0.20 3.34
CA TYR A 153 5.43 -1.16 3.46
C TYR A 153 5.60 -1.96 2.16
N LEU A 154 5.26 -1.39 1.00
CA LEU A 154 5.42 -2.06 -0.28
C LEU A 154 6.88 -2.42 -0.57
N GLY A 155 7.80 -1.49 -0.31
CA GLY A 155 9.24 -1.75 -0.42
C GLY A 155 9.69 -2.89 0.49
N HIS A 156 9.22 -2.88 1.74
CA HIS A 156 9.54 -3.93 2.71
C HIS A 156 9.09 -5.32 2.25
N ILE A 157 7.83 -5.48 1.83
CA ILE A 157 7.32 -6.79 1.38
C ILE A 157 7.99 -7.28 0.09
N GLN A 158 8.41 -6.37 -0.80
CA GLN A 158 9.20 -6.72 -1.97
C GLN A 158 10.57 -7.30 -1.56
N LEU A 159 11.24 -6.67 -0.61
CA LEU A 159 12.51 -7.19 -0.07
C LEU A 159 12.31 -8.53 0.61
N VAL A 160 11.31 -8.68 1.49
CA VAL A 160 11.01 -9.95 2.17
C VAL A 160 10.84 -11.11 1.18
N VAL A 161 10.18 -10.87 0.05
CA VAL A 161 9.89 -11.92 -0.95
C VAL A 161 11.03 -12.15 -1.92
N ARG A 162 11.76 -11.09 -2.32
CA ARG A 162 12.72 -11.15 -3.42
C ARG A 162 14.18 -11.24 -2.96
N ILE A 163 14.50 -10.61 -1.84
CA ILE A 163 15.87 -10.46 -1.31
C ILE A 163 15.79 -10.55 0.23
N PRO A 164 15.33 -11.69 0.79
CA PRO A 164 15.05 -11.81 2.22
C PRO A 164 16.27 -11.52 3.11
N GLU A 165 17.49 -11.74 2.60
CA GLU A 165 18.75 -11.45 3.28
C GLU A 165 19.01 -9.94 3.48
N ALA A 166 18.32 -9.07 2.72
CA ALA A 166 18.40 -7.62 2.89
C ALA A 166 17.50 -7.10 4.03
N VAL A 167 16.59 -7.93 4.54
CA VAL A 167 15.64 -7.52 5.58
C VAL A 167 16.20 -7.90 6.96
N PRO A 168 16.31 -6.93 7.89
CA PRO A 168 16.78 -7.21 9.23
C PRO A 168 15.85 -8.18 9.96
N GLN A 169 16.40 -8.97 10.88
CA GLN A 169 15.69 -9.98 11.66
C GLN A 169 15.84 -9.71 13.17
N GLY A 170 14.91 -10.25 13.96
CA GLY A 170 14.96 -10.14 15.42
C GLY A 170 15.04 -8.69 15.92
N PRO A 171 15.93 -8.36 16.88
CA PRO A 171 16.04 -7.01 17.44
C PRO A 171 16.37 -5.92 16.40
N ALA A 172 17.09 -6.27 15.32
CA ALA A 172 17.39 -5.33 14.23
C ALA A 172 16.14 -4.97 13.43
N LEU A 173 15.15 -5.87 13.29
CA LEU A 173 13.88 -5.57 12.68
C LEU A 173 13.08 -4.58 13.55
N GLU A 174 13.07 -4.76 14.87
CA GLU A 174 12.41 -3.82 15.79
C GLU A 174 13.02 -2.41 15.70
N ALA A 175 14.35 -2.32 15.63
CA ALA A 175 15.05 -1.05 15.45
C ALA A 175 14.70 -0.39 14.10
N TYR A 176 14.64 -1.17 13.02
CA TYR A 176 14.22 -0.69 11.70
C TYR A 176 12.79 -0.16 11.73
N LEU A 177 11.83 -0.89 12.31
CA LEU A 177 10.45 -0.44 12.46
C LEU A 177 10.35 0.81 13.32
N GLY A 178 11.16 0.91 14.38
CA GLY A 178 11.30 2.11 15.19
C GLY A 178 11.73 3.34 14.38
N THR A 179 12.71 3.16 13.47
CA THR A 179 13.16 4.21 12.55
C THR A 179 12.05 4.67 11.60
N VAL A 180 11.31 3.72 11.00
CA VAL A 180 10.18 4.05 10.11
C VAL A 180 9.11 4.84 10.85
N LEU A 181 8.75 4.40 12.06
CA LEU A 181 7.75 5.08 12.89
C LEU A 181 8.22 6.46 13.35
N ALA A 182 9.48 6.62 13.74
CA ALA A 182 10.04 7.91 14.11
C ALA A 182 9.94 8.90 12.95
N ALA A 183 10.35 8.50 11.73
CA ALA A 183 10.23 9.32 10.53
C ALA A 183 8.77 9.67 10.17
N LEU A 184 7.84 8.73 10.41
CA LEU A 184 6.41 8.95 10.18
C LEU A 184 5.80 9.94 11.17
N LEU A 185 6.24 9.92 12.45
CA LEU A 185 5.65 10.69 13.55
C LEU A 185 6.41 11.99 13.86
N GLU A 186 7.56 12.24 13.23
CA GLU A 186 8.33 13.46 13.42
C GLU A 186 7.48 14.69 13.07
N GLN A 187 7.28 15.56 14.05
CA GLN A 187 6.54 16.80 13.82
C GLN A 187 7.40 17.74 12.97
N PRO A 188 6.82 18.38 11.92
CA PRO A 188 7.54 19.43 11.22
C PRO A 188 7.92 20.52 12.22
N ALA A 189 9.18 20.96 12.20
CA ALA A 189 9.65 22.02 13.10
C ALA A 189 8.68 23.20 13.03
N ALA A 190 8.10 23.56 14.18
CA ALA A 190 7.15 24.65 14.28
C ALA A 190 7.84 25.95 13.85
N GLY A 191 7.49 26.46 12.67
CA GLY A 191 7.70 27.83 12.27
C GLY A 191 9.08 28.21 11.73
N GLN A 192 9.20 28.15 10.42
CA GLN A 192 9.79 29.27 9.68
C GLN A 192 8.76 29.77 8.65
N THR A 193 7.63 30.29 9.16
CA THR A 193 6.89 31.28 8.39
C THR A 193 7.80 32.50 8.32
N GLY A 194 8.51 32.63 7.19
CA GLY A 194 9.29 33.80 6.88
C GLY A 194 8.39 35.03 6.87
N THR A 195 8.35 35.74 7.99
CA THR A 195 7.94 37.14 8.03
C THR A 195 9.02 37.93 7.30
N GLY A 196 8.90 37.95 5.98
CA GLY A 196 9.56 38.98 5.14
C GLY A 196 8.94 40.31 5.46
N SER A 197 9.44 40.96 6.51
CA SER A 197 9.18 42.38 6.77
C SER A 197 9.85 43.17 5.67
N GLY A 198 9.10 43.50 4.65
CA GLY A 198 9.50 44.50 3.66
C GLY A 198 9.49 45.87 4.31
N SER A 199 10.64 46.36 4.73
CA SER A 199 10.88 47.77 5.05
C SER A 199 11.11 48.52 3.73
N THR A 200 10.08 49.19 3.22
CA THR A 200 10.17 50.20 2.20
C THR A 200 10.65 51.51 2.83
N SER A 201 11.89 51.86 2.61
CA SER A 201 12.33 53.27 2.75
C SER A 201 12.66 53.79 1.37
N GLY A 202 11.79 54.68 0.89
CA GLY A 202 12.00 55.40 -0.35
C GLY A 202 13.07 56.49 -0.20
N THR A 203 13.77 56.79 -1.29
CA THR A 203 14.26 58.14 -1.60
C THR A 203 14.44 58.22 -3.11
N ALA A 204 13.81 59.24 -3.68
CA ALA A 204 13.82 59.63 -5.07
C ALA A 204 15.10 60.41 -5.45
N ALA A 205 15.48 60.31 -6.70
CA ALA A 205 16.03 61.33 -7.62
C ALA A 205 16.85 60.65 -8.73
N GLY A 206 16.44 60.63 -9.97
CA GLY A 206 16.55 61.72 -10.90
C GLY A 206 17.60 61.40 -11.93
N SER A 207 17.18 61.31 -13.19
CA SER A 207 17.91 61.66 -14.45
C SER A 207 17.95 60.58 -15.52
N THR A 208 17.10 60.74 -16.52
CA THR A 208 17.27 60.34 -17.93
C THR A 208 18.19 61.37 -18.63
N PRO A 209 18.72 61.17 -19.84
CA PRO A 209 18.55 60.20 -20.90
C PRO A 209 19.85 59.70 -21.54
N ASP A 210 19.88 58.72 -22.35
CA ASP A 210 20.23 58.83 -23.77
C ASP A 210 20.12 57.44 -24.49
N ARG A 211 19.57 57.52 -25.68
CA ARG A 211 19.55 56.49 -26.70
C ARG A 211 20.58 56.92 -27.77
N PRO A 212 21.25 56.08 -28.55
CA PRO A 212 20.61 55.52 -29.75
C PRO A 212 21.08 54.15 -30.25
N SER A 213 20.12 53.53 -30.94
CA SER A 213 20.17 52.92 -32.30
C SER A 213 21.38 52.09 -32.74
N SER A 214 21.09 50.90 -33.22
CA SER A 214 21.21 50.39 -34.60
C SER A 214 21.63 48.94 -34.63
N GLU A 215 20.85 48.26 -35.34
CA GLU A 215 21.05 47.43 -36.57
C GLU A 215 21.70 46.08 -36.35
N ALA A 216 20.95 45.11 -36.63
CA ALA A 216 20.67 44.41 -37.88
C ALA A 216 21.54 43.15 -38.09
N SER A 217 20.86 42.20 -38.50
CA SER A 217 21.15 41.24 -39.58
C SER A 217 21.58 39.80 -39.21
N SER A 218 20.70 38.93 -39.41
CA SER A 218 20.76 37.94 -40.51
C SER A 218 21.51 36.61 -40.30
N SER A 219 20.74 35.61 -40.42
CA SER A 219 20.89 34.49 -41.34
C SER A 219 21.63 33.22 -40.92
N ASN A 220 20.88 32.17 -41.05
CA ASN A 220 21.21 30.89 -41.74
C ASN A 220 22.07 29.81 -41.02
N ARG A 221 21.56 28.76 -40.66
CA ARG A 221 21.33 27.45 -41.32
C ARG A 221 20.66 26.47 -40.38
#